data_6c849d0b01648e60b9df7e37dc90d6d6
#
_entry.id   6c849d0b01648e60b9df7e37dc90d6d6
#
_cell.length_a   1.000
_cell.length_b   1.000
_cell.length_c   1.000
_cell.angle_alpha   90.00
_cell.angle_beta   90.00
_cell.angle_gamma   90.00
#
_symmetry.space_group_name_H-M   'P 1'
#
loop_
_entity.id
_entity.type
_entity.pdbx_description
1 polymer ?
#
loop_
_entity_poly.entity_id
_entity_poly.type
_entity_poly.pdbx_seq_one_letter_code
_entity_poly.pdbx_strand_id
1 'polypeptide(L)'
;LAPQGGWSLLVGENGSGTPEYFGVEGMIDATMGTFTKAFGGVGGFVAGDNNLVNYLRISARTYIFSAPIPPAIAAGLIEAITITKRDKKRRVSLWENVKYLRDGINALGFNSLDSQTQIIPILIGKEEKAIELSRKLLLNNIFVPCVRWPAVPKGEARLRITVMSTHSKSQIDRFLNILETIGKR
;
A
#
# COMPACT_ATOMS: atom_id res chain seq x y z
N LEU A 1 -15.83 -1.59 -4.42
CA LEU A 1 -15.10 -0.49 -3.75
C LEU A 1 -13.61 -0.73 -4.00
N ALA A 2 -13.01 0.07 -4.88
CA ALA A 2 -11.57 0.00 -5.11
C ALA A 2 -10.83 0.26 -3.79
N PRO A 3 -9.76 -0.48 -3.48
CA PRO A 3 -9.01 -0.29 -2.26
C PRO A 3 -8.43 1.13 -2.24
N GLN A 4 -8.90 1.88 -1.25
CA GLN A 4 -8.65 3.31 -1.13
C GLN A 4 -7.16 3.62 -0.96
N GLY A 5 -6.67 4.55 -1.75
CA GLY A 5 -5.52 5.41 -1.42
C GLY A 5 -4.11 4.84 -1.48
N GLY A 6 -3.92 3.53 -1.68
CA GLY A 6 -2.57 2.94 -1.72
C GLY A 6 -2.06 2.60 -3.12
N TRP A 7 -2.88 2.73 -4.14
CA TRP A 7 -2.57 2.26 -5.49
C TRP A 7 -2.17 3.39 -6.46
N SER A 8 -2.47 4.65 -6.09
CA SER A 8 -1.96 5.79 -6.85
C SER A 8 -0.44 5.74 -6.87
N LEU A 9 0.16 5.87 -8.05
CA LEU A 9 1.60 5.86 -8.33
C LEU A 9 2.28 4.47 -8.27
N LEU A 10 1.59 3.42 -7.89
CA LEU A 10 2.20 2.09 -7.72
C LEU A 10 1.80 1.12 -8.83
N VAL A 11 0.57 1.21 -9.32
CA VAL A 11 0.03 0.34 -10.38
C VAL A 11 -0.21 1.11 -11.67
N GLY A 12 -0.31 0.37 -12.78
CA GLY A 12 -0.32 0.91 -14.13
C GLY A 12 1.10 1.07 -14.70
N GLU A 13 1.24 1.09 -15.99
CA GLU A 13 2.53 1.21 -16.70
C GLU A 13 3.24 2.53 -16.36
N ASN A 14 2.48 3.62 -16.30
CA ASN A 14 2.99 4.95 -15.96
C ASN A 14 2.88 5.28 -14.49
N GLY A 15 2.24 4.41 -13.69
CA GLY A 15 1.98 4.64 -12.28
C GLY A 15 0.80 5.59 -12.04
N SER A 16 -0.12 5.75 -12.98
CA SER A 16 -1.30 6.61 -12.82
C SER A 16 -2.36 6.02 -11.89
N GLY A 17 -2.17 4.77 -11.47
CA GLY A 17 -2.99 4.15 -10.44
C GLY A 17 -4.06 3.20 -10.98
N THR A 18 -5.08 2.95 -10.18
CA THR A 18 -6.13 1.96 -10.46
C THR A 18 -6.86 2.17 -11.80
N PRO A 19 -7.23 3.39 -12.21
CA PRO A 19 -7.87 3.57 -13.51
C PRO A 19 -7.02 3.10 -14.68
N GLU A 20 -5.72 3.44 -14.68
CA GLU A 20 -4.78 2.98 -15.70
C GLU A 20 -4.63 1.45 -15.66
N TYR A 21 -4.49 0.89 -14.47
CA TYR A 21 -4.33 -0.56 -14.28
C TYR A 21 -5.49 -1.37 -14.89
N PHE A 22 -6.71 -0.85 -14.79
CA PHE A 22 -7.90 -1.50 -15.36
C PHE A 22 -8.30 -0.99 -16.74
N GLY A 23 -7.58 -0.03 -17.31
CA GLY A 23 -7.89 0.54 -18.64
C GLY A 23 -9.20 1.34 -18.70
N VAL A 24 -9.60 1.97 -17.56
CA VAL A 24 -10.87 2.70 -17.44
C VAL A 24 -10.67 4.19 -17.17
N GLU A 25 -9.53 4.77 -17.53
CA GLU A 25 -9.18 6.18 -17.22
C GLU A 25 -10.23 7.18 -17.70
N GLY A 26 -10.77 7.00 -18.90
CA GLY A 26 -11.81 7.88 -19.48
C GLY A 26 -13.22 7.65 -18.93
N MET A 27 -13.44 6.69 -18.04
CA MET A 27 -14.75 6.28 -17.52
C MET A 27 -14.94 6.69 -16.05
N ILE A 28 -14.01 7.46 -15.49
CA ILE A 28 -14.02 7.84 -14.07
C ILE A 28 -14.37 9.31 -13.95
N ASP A 29 -15.54 9.61 -13.38
CA ASP A 29 -16.01 10.98 -13.12
C ASP A 29 -15.24 11.68 -12.02
N ALA A 30 -14.84 10.93 -10.97
CA ALA A 30 -14.15 11.46 -9.81
C ALA A 30 -13.08 10.49 -9.30
N THR A 31 -11.85 10.96 -9.14
CA THR A 31 -10.75 10.23 -8.52
C THR A 31 -10.41 10.86 -7.18
N MET A 32 -10.42 10.04 -6.12
CA MET A 32 -9.97 10.45 -4.80
C MET A 32 -8.64 9.79 -4.45
N GLY A 33 -7.73 10.54 -3.88
CA GLY A 33 -6.46 10.03 -3.41
C GLY A 33 -5.99 10.62 -2.10
N THR A 34 -5.01 9.95 -1.47
CA THR A 34 -4.38 10.45 -0.25
C THR A 34 -2.90 10.74 -0.49
N PHE A 35 -2.39 11.77 0.14
CA PHE A 35 -0.96 12.11 0.15
C PHE A 35 -0.18 11.40 1.27
N THR A 36 -0.87 10.70 2.18
CA THR A 36 -0.26 10.13 3.39
C THR A 36 0.50 8.81 3.16
N LYS A 37 0.49 8.26 1.96
CA LYS A 37 1.14 6.98 1.61
C LYS A 37 2.37 7.23 0.71
N ALA A 38 2.25 6.98 -0.57
CA ALA A 38 3.36 7.05 -1.52
C ALA A 38 4.02 8.44 -1.61
N PHE A 39 3.27 9.51 -1.36
CA PHE A 39 3.79 10.88 -1.41
C PHE A 39 4.46 11.34 -0.10
N GLY A 40 4.29 10.63 1.01
CA GLY A 40 4.91 10.96 2.30
C GLY A 40 4.45 12.28 2.92
N GLY A 41 3.27 12.76 2.56
CA GLY A 41 2.73 14.04 3.04
C GLY A 41 1.46 13.87 3.88
N VAL A 42 0.69 14.95 3.99
CA VAL A 42 -0.59 15.01 4.72
C VAL A 42 -1.69 15.49 3.79
N GLY A 43 -2.93 15.01 4.04
CA GLY A 43 -4.10 15.40 3.28
C GLY A 43 -4.44 14.46 2.14
N GLY A 44 -5.31 14.93 1.26
CA GLY A 44 -5.79 14.19 0.11
C GLY A 44 -6.26 15.13 -1.00
N PHE A 45 -6.74 14.55 -2.07
CA PHE A 45 -7.26 15.28 -3.20
C PHE A 45 -8.49 14.60 -3.80
N VAL A 46 -9.30 15.38 -4.48
CA VAL A 46 -10.29 14.90 -5.45
C VAL A 46 -9.98 15.55 -6.79
N ALA A 47 -9.95 14.74 -7.84
CA ALA A 47 -9.77 15.17 -9.22
C ALA A 47 -10.99 14.73 -10.05
N GLY A 48 -11.43 15.58 -10.95
CA GLY A 48 -12.54 15.36 -11.85
C GLY A 48 -12.68 16.54 -12.82
N ASP A 49 -13.82 16.65 -13.48
CA ASP A 49 -14.08 17.78 -14.35
C ASP A 49 -14.19 19.12 -13.57
N ASN A 50 -14.18 20.22 -14.32
CA ASN A 50 -14.26 21.57 -13.72
C ASN A 50 -15.58 21.80 -12.97
N ASN A 51 -16.69 21.24 -13.41
CA ASN A 51 -17.99 21.42 -12.75
C ASN A 51 -17.99 20.74 -11.39
N LEU A 52 -17.50 19.49 -11.33
CA LEU A 52 -17.35 18.74 -10.08
C LEU A 52 -16.42 19.47 -9.11
N VAL A 53 -15.24 19.89 -9.59
CA VAL A 53 -14.24 20.56 -8.72
C VAL A 53 -14.78 21.88 -8.18
N ASN A 54 -15.44 22.69 -9.02
CA ASN A 54 -16.05 23.95 -8.60
C ASN A 54 -17.21 23.74 -7.62
N TYR A 55 -18.05 22.73 -7.87
CA TYR A 55 -19.11 22.35 -6.93
C TYR A 55 -18.55 21.95 -5.56
N LEU A 56 -17.51 21.12 -5.53
CA LEU A 56 -16.87 20.69 -4.28
C LEU A 56 -16.28 21.86 -3.49
N ARG A 57 -15.70 22.84 -4.15
CA ARG A 57 -15.13 24.04 -3.49
C ARG A 57 -16.16 24.83 -2.67
N ILE A 58 -17.43 24.82 -3.08
CA ILE A 58 -18.50 25.58 -2.41
C ILE A 58 -19.45 24.72 -1.59
N SER A 59 -19.41 23.40 -1.73
CA SER A 59 -20.38 22.48 -1.10
C SER A 59 -19.71 21.45 -0.17
N ALA A 60 -18.45 21.09 -0.38
CA ALA A 60 -17.79 20.09 0.43
C ALA A 60 -17.44 20.63 1.82
N ARG A 61 -18.21 20.24 2.82
CA ARG A 61 -18.02 20.71 4.22
C ARG A 61 -16.62 20.40 4.74
N THR A 62 -16.06 19.26 4.40
CA THR A 62 -14.70 18.87 4.77
C THR A 62 -13.61 19.72 4.13
N TYR A 63 -13.91 20.36 2.99
CA TYR A 63 -13.00 21.32 2.37
C TYR A 63 -13.15 22.72 2.99
N ILE A 64 -14.40 23.19 3.16
CA ILE A 64 -14.69 24.57 3.62
C ILE A 64 -14.29 24.76 5.09
N PHE A 65 -14.54 23.75 5.93
CA PHE A 65 -14.39 23.85 7.40
C PHE A 65 -13.12 23.14 7.91
N SER A 66 -12.15 22.83 7.03
CA SER A 66 -10.86 22.26 7.41
C SER A 66 -9.72 23.26 7.18
N ALA A 67 -8.70 23.16 8.02
CA ALA A 67 -7.47 23.94 7.81
C ALA A 67 -6.78 23.49 6.51
N PRO A 68 -6.23 24.43 5.72
CA PRO A 68 -5.52 24.11 4.49
C PRO A 68 -4.22 23.38 4.76
N ILE A 69 -3.73 22.65 3.73
CA ILE A 69 -2.41 22.02 3.79
C ILE A 69 -1.35 23.12 3.94
N PRO A 70 -0.43 23.04 4.93
CA PRO A 70 0.64 24.01 5.11
C PRO A 70 1.49 24.16 3.85
N PRO A 71 1.93 25.38 3.48
CA PRO A 71 2.71 25.63 2.27
C PRO A 71 3.97 24.78 2.12
N ALA A 72 4.69 24.51 3.21
CA ALA A 72 5.86 23.63 3.21
C ALA A 72 5.51 22.18 2.80
N ILE A 73 4.38 21.66 3.27
CA ILE A 73 3.88 20.34 2.88
C ILE A 73 3.45 20.35 1.41
N ALA A 74 2.75 21.39 0.96
CA ALA A 74 2.35 21.54 -0.44
C ALA A 74 3.56 21.54 -1.39
N ALA A 75 4.62 22.28 -1.04
CA ALA A 75 5.86 22.28 -1.81
C ALA A 75 6.51 20.90 -1.89
N GLY A 76 6.58 20.17 -0.77
CA GLY A 76 7.08 18.80 -0.73
C GLY A 76 6.25 17.84 -1.58
N LEU A 77 4.92 17.99 -1.59
CA LEU A 77 4.02 17.18 -2.42
C LEU A 77 4.20 17.45 -3.91
N ILE A 78 4.40 18.70 -4.32
CA ILE A 78 4.69 19.06 -5.72
C ILE A 78 5.96 18.38 -6.20
N GLU A 79 7.03 18.41 -5.38
CA GLU A 79 8.28 17.72 -5.73
C GLU A 79 8.11 16.18 -5.73
N ALA A 80 7.39 15.62 -4.76
CA ALA A 80 7.10 14.18 -4.74
C ALA A 80 6.36 13.71 -6.00
N ILE A 81 5.39 14.49 -6.49
CA ILE A 81 4.67 14.21 -7.75
C ILE A 81 5.65 14.29 -8.92
N THR A 82 6.51 15.31 -8.95
CA THR A 82 7.52 15.49 -10.01
C THR A 82 8.49 14.33 -10.06
N ILE A 83 9.02 13.90 -8.91
CA ILE A 83 9.91 12.74 -8.80
C ILE A 83 9.20 11.48 -9.30
N THR A 84 7.95 11.26 -8.89
CA THR A 84 7.20 10.07 -9.26
C THR A 84 6.96 9.95 -10.77
N LYS A 85 6.72 11.08 -11.44
CA LYS A 85 6.55 11.10 -12.89
C LYS A 85 7.83 10.75 -13.65
N ARG A 86 8.99 11.21 -13.17
CA ARG A 86 10.28 11.03 -13.86
C ARG A 86 11.01 9.74 -13.47
N ASP A 87 10.85 9.25 -12.24
CA ASP A 87 11.65 8.14 -11.69
C ASP A 87 10.87 6.80 -11.74
N LYS A 88 10.90 6.19 -12.93
CA LYS A 88 10.33 4.84 -13.12
C LYS A 88 11.11 3.75 -12.38
N LYS A 89 12.40 3.96 -12.06
CA LYS A 89 13.26 2.94 -11.44
C LYS A 89 12.75 2.49 -10.08
N ARG A 90 12.21 3.43 -9.27
CA ARG A 90 11.62 3.10 -7.96
C ARG A 90 10.44 2.13 -8.08
N ARG A 91 9.59 2.30 -9.10
CA ARG A 91 8.48 1.36 -9.33
C ARG A 91 8.98 -0.01 -9.78
N VAL A 92 9.94 -0.04 -10.69
CA VAL A 92 10.58 -1.31 -11.12
C VAL A 92 11.15 -2.04 -9.92
N SER A 93 12.00 -1.40 -9.11
CA SER A 93 12.57 -2.01 -7.90
C SER A 93 11.50 -2.47 -6.90
N LEU A 94 10.41 -1.71 -6.75
CA LEU A 94 9.29 -2.13 -5.90
C LEU A 94 8.71 -3.46 -6.38
N TRP A 95 8.39 -3.57 -7.68
CA TRP A 95 7.75 -4.76 -8.23
C TRP A 95 8.68 -5.97 -8.29
N GLU A 96 9.97 -5.76 -8.49
CA GLU A 96 11.00 -6.81 -8.34
C GLU A 96 11.03 -7.34 -6.91
N ASN A 97 11.04 -6.46 -5.91
CA ASN A 97 11.01 -6.85 -4.51
C ASN A 97 9.69 -7.57 -4.14
N VAL A 98 8.55 -7.08 -4.65
CA VAL A 98 7.24 -7.72 -4.44
C VAL A 98 7.22 -9.13 -5.00
N LYS A 99 7.68 -9.29 -6.25
CA LYS A 99 7.77 -10.61 -6.88
C LYS A 99 8.68 -11.53 -6.08
N TYR A 100 9.88 -11.09 -5.76
CA TYR A 100 10.88 -11.88 -5.04
C TYR A 100 10.36 -12.36 -3.68
N LEU A 101 9.74 -11.46 -2.90
CA LEU A 101 9.17 -11.81 -1.60
C LEU A 101 7.98 -12.76 -1.74
N ARG A 102 7.09 -12.53 -2.69
CA ARG A 102 5.91 -13.39 -2.91
C ARG A 102 6.32 -14.80 -3.31
N ASP A 103 7.26 -14.92 -4.24
CA ASP A 103 7.78 -16.22 -4.67
C ASP A 103 8.39 -16.98 -3.49
N GLY A 104 9.16 -16.30 -2.63
CA GLY A 104 9.73 -16.87 -1.41
C GLY A 104 8.68 -17.32 -0.40
N ILE A 105 7.65 -16.52 -0.14
CA ILE A 105 6.54 -16.87 0.76
C ILE A 105 5.80 -18.11 0.25
N ASN A 106 5.50 -18.17 -1.05
CA ASN A 106 4.81 -19.30 -1.67
C ASN A 106 5.69 -20.56 -1.64
N ALA A 107 7.01 -20.45 -1.88
CA ALA A 107 7.95 -21.57 -1.77
C ALA A 107 8.03 -22.15 -0.34
N LEU A 108 7.81 -21.33 0.68
CA LEU A 108 7.70 -21.78 2.07
C LEU A 108 6.35 -22.43 2.40
N GLY A 109 5.40 -22.47 1.46
CA GLY A 109 4.08 -23.09 1.62
C GLY A 109 3.05 -22.20 2.32
N PHE A 110 3.29 -20.90 2.45
CA PHE A 110 2.32 -19.95 2.99
C PHE A 110 1.36 -19.46 1.91
N ASN A 111 0.11 -19.19 2.30
CA ASN A 111 -0.93 -18.67 1.42
C ASN A 111 -0.89 -17.12 1.40
N SER A 112 -0.52 -16.54 0.27
CA SER A 112 -0.45 -15.09 0.04
C SER A 112 -1.75 -14.47 -0.49
N LEU A 113 -2.85 -15.22 -0.55
CA LEU A 113 -4.18 -14.80 -0.98
C LEU A 113 -4.19 -14.12 -2.37
N ASP A 114 -3.37 -14.58 -3.30
CA ASP A 114 -3.25 -14.09 -4.69
C ASP A 114 -3.16 -12.55 -4.80
N SER A 115 -2.49 -11.92 -3.83
CA SER A 115 -2.34 -10.46 -3.81
C SER A 115 -1.62 -9.96 -5.07
N GLN A 116 -2.20 -8.96 -5.73
CA GLN A 116 -1.65 -8.30 -6.91
C GLN A 116 -1.00 -6.95 -6.58
N THR A 117 -0.71 -6.68 -5.31
CA THR A 117 -0.22 -5.39 -4.84
C THR A 117 1.09 -5.51 -4.09
N GLN A 118 1.66 -4.38 -3.68
CA GLN A 118 2.82 -4.32 -2.79
C GLN A 118 2.50 -4.73 -1.34
N ILE A 119 1.24 -4.97 -1.04
CA ILE A 119 0.81 -5.52 0.24
C ILE A 119 0.61 -7.01 0.06
N ILE A 120 1.45 -7.82 0.69
CA ILE A 120 1.38 -9.27 0.63
C ILE A 120 0.83 -9.79 1.96
N PRO A 121 -0.41 -10.30 1.99
CA PRO A 121 -0.92 -10.98 3.17
C PRO A 121 -0.30 -12.37 3.30
N ILE A 122 -0.20 -12.87 4.54
CA ILE A 122 0.03 -14.28 4.83
C ILE A 122 -1.14 -14.75 5.68
N LEU A 123 -1.99 -15.59 5.12
CA LEU A 123 -3.13 -16.14 5.83
C LEU A 123 -2.65 -17.12 6.91
N ILE A 124 -3.05 -16.87 8.15
CA ILE A 124 -2.72 -17.72 9.31
C ILE A 124 -3.98 -18.42 9.83
N GLY A 125 -5.14 -17.80 9.71
CA GLY A 125 -6.44 -18.29 10.14
C GLY A 125 -6.76 -17.92 11.59
N LYS A 126 -6.17 -18.59 12.58
CA LYS A 126 -6.42 -18.34 14.01
C LYS A 126 -5.74 -17.06 14.49
N GLU A 127 -6.49 -16.24 15.22
CA GLU A 127 -6.01 -14.93 15.71
C GLU A 127 -4.80 -15.07 16.64
N GLU A 128 -4.87 -16.02 17.58
CA GLU A 128 -3.81 -16.26 18.56
C GLU A 128 -2.48 -16.60 17.87
N LYS A 129 -2.54 -17.48 16.86
CA LYS A 129 -1.36 -17.86 16.06
C LYS A 129 -0.80 -16.68 15.26
N ALA A 130 -1.65 -15.85 14.68
CA ALA A 130 -1.22 -14.68 13.92
C ALA A 130 -0.56 -13.62 14.81
N ILE A 131 -1.10 -13.40 16.02
CA ILE A 131 -0.51 -12.51 17.02
C ILE A 131 0.84 -13.05 17.50
N GLU A 132 0.91 -14.35 17.82
CA GLU A 132 2.15 -15.00 18.25
C GLU A 132 3.24 -14.89 17.20
N LEU A 133 2.91 -15.14 15.92
CA LEU A 133 3.85 -15.06 14.81
C LEU A 133 4.34 -13.62 14.59
N SER A 134 3.44 -12.64 14.63
CA SER A 134 3.79 -11.22 14.57
C SER A 134 4.75 -10.82 15.70
N ARG A 135 4.50 -11.30 16.94
CA ARG A 135 5.38 -11.07 18.09
C ARG A 135 6.76 -11.71 17.92
N LYS A 136 6.81 -12.97 17.44
CA LYS A 136 8.07 -13.67 17.17
C LYS A 136 8.91 -12.94 16.11
N LEU A 137 8.27 -12.43 15.06
CA LEU A 137 8.95 -11.59 14.05
C LEU A 137 9.51 -10.32 14.68
N LEU A 138 8.73 -9.64 15.53
CA LEU A 138 9.18 -8.42 16.21
C LEU A 138 10.39 -8.68 17.13
N LEU A 139 10.42 -9.79 17.86
CA LEU A 139 11.57 -10.21 18.67
C LEU A 139 12.83 -10.46 17.83
N ASN A 140 12.68 -10.72 16.54
CA ASN A 140 13.76 -10.81 15.57
C ASN A 140 14.01 -9.50 14.81
N ASN A 141 13.54 -8.36 15.34
CA ASN A 141 13.65 -7.02 14.73
C ASN A 141 13.00 -6.92 13.35
N ILE A 142 11.89 -7.63 13.13
CA ILE A 142 11.08 -7.55 11.91
C ILE A 142 9.66 -7.15 12.29
N PHE A 143 9.26 -5.94 11.90
CA PHE A 143 7.92 -5.43 12.16
C PHE A 143 6.95 -5.86 11.06
N VAL A 144 6.03 -6.78 11.39
CA VAL A 144 4.93 -7.21 10.52
C VAL A 144 3.64 -7.22 11.33
N PRO A 145 2.70 -6.30 11.08
CA PRO A 145 1.45 -6.25 11.83
C PRO A 145 0.54 -7.43 11.50
N CYS A 146 -0.17 -7.90 12.53
CA CYS A 146 -1.27 -8.84 12.42
C CYS A 146 -2.58 -8.09 12.16
N VAL A 147 -3.35 -8.52 11.16
CA VAL A 147 -4.71 -8.05 10.87
C VAL A 147 -5.68 -9.15 11.25
N ARG A 148 -6.67 -8.82 12.08
CA ARG A 148 -7.65 -9.75 12.65
C ARG A 148 -9.05 -9.15 12.71
N TRP A 149 -10.01 -9.90 13.20
CA TRP A 149 -11.36 -9.38 13.45
C TRP A 149 -11.31 -8.06 14.27
N PRO A 150 -12.13 -7.04 13.95
CA PRO A 150 -13.17 -7.00 12.90
C PRO A 150 -12.66 -6.53 11.51
N ALA A 151 -11.35 -6.26 11.33
CA ALA A 151 -10.80 -5.77 10.08
C ALA A 151 -10.78 -6.83 8.96
N VAL A 152 -10.83 -8.10 9.34
CA VAL A 152 -10.99 -9.26 8.46
C VAL A 152 -12.01 -10.23 9.07
N PRO A 153 -12.63 -11.14 8.30
CA PRO A 153 -13.54 -12.15 8.85
C PRO A 153 -12.91 -13.00 9.95
N LYS A 154 -13.75 -13.52 10.87
CA LYS A 154 -13.30 -14.46 11.89
C LYS A 154 -12.70 -15.71 11.25
N GLY A 155 -11.57 -16.17 11.78
CA GLY A 155 -10.83 -17.31 11.24
C GLY A 155 -9.94 -16.98 10.02
N GLU A 156 -9.85 -15.70 9.64
CA GLU A 156 -9.01 -15.24 8.53
C GLU A 156 -7.92 -14.26 8.96
N ALA A 157 -7.47 -14.37 10.21
CA ALA A 157 -6.36 -13.54 10.68
C ALA A 157 -5.12 -13.77 9.81
N ARG A 158 -4.42 -12.68 9.52
CA ARG A 158 -3.28 -12.67 8.60
C ARG A 158 -2.20 -11.72 9.01
N LEU A 159 -0.97 -11.98 8.62
CA LEU A 159 0.10 -10.98 8.63
C LEU A 159 -0.06 -10.08 7.41
N ARG A 160 0.25 -8.78 7.57
CA ARG A 160 0.22 -7.80 6.49
C ARG A 160 1.62 -7.29 6.22
N ILE A 161 2.24 -7.79 5.17
CA ILE A 161 3.57 -7.34 4.76
C ILE A 161 3.42 -6.22 3.74
N THR A 162 4.12 -5.10 3.97
CA THR A 162 4.16 -3.98 3.03
C THR A 162 5.57 -3.88 2.47
N VAL A 163 5.70 -4.11 1.17
CA VAL A 163 6.99 -4.05 0.46
C VAL A 163 7.29 -2.61 0.05
N MET A 164 8.56 -2.23 0.11
CA MET A 164 9.06 -0.93 -0.33
C MET A 164 10.16 -1.10 -1.40
N SER A 165 10.30 -0.10 -2.25
CA SER A 165 11.38 -0.07 -3.26
C SER A 165 12.78 -0.02 -2.65
N THR A 166 12.88 0.43 -1.40
CA THR A 166 14.13 0.57 -0.64
C THR A 166 14.52 -0.70 0.12
N HIS A 167 13.68 -1.73 0.15
CA HIS A 167 14.09 -2.99 0.74
C HIS A 167 15.19 -3.64 -0.09
N SER A 168 16.27 -4.06 0.58
CA SER A 168 17.33 -4.84 -0.06
C SER A 168 16.95 -6.32 -0.11
N LYS A 169 17.54 -7.06 -1.06
CA LYS A 169 17.35 -8.52 -1.13
C LYS A 169 17.75 -9.21 0.18
N SER A 170 18.84 -8.77 0.80
CA SER A 170 19.29 -9.34 2.10
C SER A 170 18.28 -9.14 3.23
N GLN A 171 17.53 -8.04 3.24
CA GLN A 171 16.45 -7.83 4.20
C GLN A 171 15.27 -8.78 3.93
N ILE A 172 14.92 -9.00 2.66
CA ILE A 172 13.87 -9.94 2.26
C ILE A 172 14.28 -11.37 2.60
N ASP A 173 15.53 -11.78 2.29
CA ASP A 173 16.06 -13.10 2.62
C ASP A 173 16.05 -13.34 4.13
N ARG A 174 16.46 -12.35 4.92
CA ARG A 174 16.41 -12.44 6.38
C ARG A 174 14.98 -12.67 6.87
N PHE A 175 14.01 -11.96 6.31
CA PHE A 175 12.60 -12.17 6.65
C PHE A 175 12.15 -13.60 6.32
N LEU A 176 12.44 -14.09 5.10
CA LEU A 176 12.06 -15.43 4.67
C LEU A 176 12.70 -16.53 5.53
N ASN A 177 13.98 -16.42 5.87
CA ASN A 177 14.69 -17.37 6.73
C ASN A 177 14.09 -17.43 8.14
N ILE A 178 13.76 -16.27 8.71
CA ILE A 178 13.12 -16.22 10.03
C ILE A 178 11.70 -16.78 9.94
N LEU A 179 10.92 -16.40 8.93
CA LEU A 179 9.57 -16.91 8.72
C LEU A 179 9.55 -18.43 8.57
N GLU A 180 10.52 -19.02 7.86
CA GLU A 180 10.67 -20.46 7.75
C GLU A 180 10.91 -21.12 9.12
N THR A 181 11.78 -20.52 9.92
CA THR A 181 12.16 -21.07 11.23
C THR A 181 11.01 -21.06 12.24
N ILE A 182 10.22 -19.97 12.25
CA ILE A 182 9.18 -19.75 13.30
C ILE A 182 7.76 -20.06 12.83
N GLY A 183 7.52 -20.14 11.53
CA GLY A 183 6.18 -20.31 10.96
C GLY A 183 5.73 -21.75 10.80
N LYS A 184 6.66 -22.72 10.81
CA LYS A 184 6.39 -24.17 10.66
C LYS A 184 6.16 -24.90 12.00
N ARG A 185 6.14 -24.16 13.12
CA ARG A 185 5.95 -24.73 14.48
C ARG A 185 4.54 -24.52 15.02
#